data_07d5683cf10bfcb49a01c396fa41e093
#
_entry.id   07d5683cf10bfcb49a01c396fa41e093
#
_cell.length_a   1.000
_cell.length_b   1.000
_cell.length_c   1.000
_cell.angle_alpha   90.00
_cell.angle_beta   90.00
_cell.angle_gamma   90.00
#
_symmetry.space_group_name_H-M   'P 1'
#
loop_
_entity.id
_entity.type
_entity.pdbx_description
1 polymer ?
#
loop_
_entity_poly.entity_id
_entity_poly.type
_entity_poly.pdbx_seq_one_letter_code
_entity_poly.pdbx_strand_id
1 'polypeptide(L)' 'MKQYISHLKRYRQFAELTQEELAAKVGVRRETIVRLESAQYNPSLKLAVDISRAVGAPIEEIFEFPMQGGIWP' A
#
# COMPACT_ATOMS: atom_id res chain seq x y z
N MET A 1 -5.22 -15.28 -5.33
CA MET A 1 -3.85 -15.02 -5.81
C MET A 1 -3.50 -13.56 -5.61
N LYS A 2 -2.33 -13.30 -5.09
CA LYS A 2 -1.89 -11.92 -4.84
C LYS A 2 -1.42 -11.30 -6.15
N GLN A 3 -1.87 -10.07 -6.40
CA GLN A 3 -1.55 -9.35 -7.63
C GLN A 3 -0.29 -8.49 -7.50
N TYR A 4 0.19 -8.29 -6.27
CA TYR A 4 1.36 -7.46 -6.04
C TYR A 4 2.06 -7.91 -4.77
N ILE A 5 3.29 -7.43 -4.59
CA ILE A 5 4.04 -7.61 -3.35
C ILE A 5 3.91 -6.32 -2.57
N SER A 6 3.44 -6.41 -1.32
CA SER A 6 3.23 -5.23 -0.51
C SER A 6 4.43 -4.98 0.39
N HIS A 7 4.98 -3.78 0.31
CA HIS A 7 6.02 -3.29 1.20
C HIS A 7 5.47 -2.22 2.14
N LEU A 8 4.15 -2.10 2.22
CA LEU A 8 3.51 -1.03 2.98
C LEU A 8 3.90 -1.05 4.45
N LYS A 9 3.97 -2.23 5.05
CA LYS A 9 4.32 -2.33 6.47
C LYS A 9 5.65 -1.65 6.76
N ARG A 10 6.65 -1.89 5.91
CA ARG A 10 7.98 -1.31 6.10
C ARG A 10 7.95 0.21 6.00
N TYR A 11 7.27 0.74 4.98
CA TYR A 11 7.19 2.19 4.80
C TYR A 11 6.35 2.84 5.89
N ARG A 12 5.30 2.15 6.34
CA ARG A 12 4.50 2.63 7.46
C ARG A 12 5.36 2.73 8.72
N GLN A 13 6.17 1.73 8.97
CA GLN A 13 7.05 1.72 10.14
C GLN A 13 8.12 2.80 10.06
N PHE A 14 8.68 3.04 8.88
CA PHE A 14 9.61 4.15 8.69
C PHE A 14 8.94 5.49 8.96
N ALA A 15 7.67 5.63 8.63
CA ALA A 15 6.91 6.85 8.90
C ALA A 15 6.44 6.94 10.36
N GLU A 16 6.74 5.92 11.17
CA GLU A 16 6.38 5.86 12.59
C GLU A 16 4.87 5.91 12.81
N LEU A 17 4.12 5.22 11.96
CA LEU A 17 2.67 5.17 12.05
C LEU A 17 2.23 3.75 12.43
N THR A 18 1.25 3.66 13.32
CA THR A 18 0.55 2.40 13.54
C THR A 18 -0.43 2.17 12.38
N GLN A 19 -0.95 0.94 12.30
CA GLN A 19 -1.97 0.63 11.29
C GLN A 19 -3.19 1.53 11.47
N GLU A 20 -3.60 1.77 12.71
CA GLU A 20 -4.74 2.63 12.99
C GLU A 20 -4.47 4.07 12.61
N GLU A 21 -3.26 4.56 12.89
CA GLU A 21 -2.90 5.93 12.54
C GLU A 21 -2.88 6.14 11.04
N LEU A 22 -2.30 5.19 10.30
CA LEU A 22 -2.31 5.28 8.85
C LEU A 22 -3.73 5.23 8.31
N ALA A 23 -4.55 4.31 8.82
CA ALA A 23 -5.94 4.18 8.40
C ALA A 23 -6.69 5.50 8.60
N ALA A 24 -6.51 6.14 9.75
CA ALA A 24 -7.14 7.43 10.03
C ALA A 24 -6.67 8.50 9.07
N LYS A 25 -5.37 8.53 8.76
CA LYS A 25 -4.83 9.55 7.85
C LYS A 25 -5.41 9.46 6.46
N VAL A 26 -5.68 8.24 5.97
CA VAL A 26 -6.16 8.05 4.61
C VAL A 26 -7.66 7.75 4.55
N GLY A 27 -8.35 7.80 5.70
CA GLY A 27 -9.81 7.73 5.73
C GLY A 27 -10.39 6.35 5.49
N VAL A 28 -9.70 5.30 5.93
CA VAL A 28 -10.20 3.92 5.80
C VAL A 28 -10.16 3.24 7.16
N ARG A 29 -10.72 2.03 7.22
CA ARG A 29 -10.66 1.23 8.43
C ARG A 29 -9.31 0.55 8.55
N ARG A 30 -8.94 0.21 9.79
CA ARG A 30 -7.69 -0.49 10.06
C ARG A 30 -7.60 -1.79 9.26
N GLU A 31 -8.71 -2.53 9.12
CA GLU A 31 -8.72 -3.79 8.37
C GLU A 31 -8.28 -3.60 6.92
N THR A 32 -8.60 -2.45 6.33
CA THR A 32 -8.16 -2.17 4.97
C THR A 32 -6.63 -2.09 4.91
N ILE A 33 -6.01 -1.45 5.90
CA ILE A 33 -4.55 -1.37 5.96
C ILE A 33 -3.96 -2.77 6.17
N VAL A 34 -4.54 -3.57 7.06
CA VAL A 34 -4.10 -4.94 7.28
C VAL A 34 -4.11 -5.74 5.98
N ARG A 35 -5.20 -5.63 5.22
CA ARG A 35 -5.33 -6.35 3.94
C ARG A 35 -4.35 -5.83 2.90
N LEU A 36 -4.09 -4.53 2.87
CA LEU A 36 -3.10 -3.97 1.95
C LEU A 36 -1.70 -4.46 2.29
N GLU A 37 -1.39 -4.60 3.57
CA GLU A 37 -0.07 -5.09 3.97
C GLU A 37 0.14 -6.56 3.62
N SER A 38 -0.93 -7.33 3.49
CA SER A 38 -0.85 -8.73 3.08
C SER A 38 -1.21 -8.94 1.60
N ALA A 39 -1.34 -7.86 0.84
CA ALA A 39 -1.64 -7.89 -0.59
C ALA A 39 -2.96 -8.59 -0.90
N GLN A 40 -3.95 -8.44 -0.03
CA GLN A 40 -5.27 -9.07 -0.17
C GLN A 40 -6.35 -8.08 -0.58
N TYR A 41 -5.98 -6.89 -0.99
CA TYR A 41 -6.94 -5.84 -1.31
C TYR A 41 -6.37 -4.98 -2.42
N ASN A 42 -7.20 -4.65 -3.39
CA ASN A 42 -6.80 -3.79 -4.50
C ASN A 42 -7.22 -2.36 -4.17
N PRO A 43 -6.28 -1.49 -3.82
CA PRO A 43 -6.66 -0.12 -3.45
C PRO A 43 -7.16 0.66 -4.67
N SER A 44 -8.07 1.59 -4.42
CA SER A 44 -8.40 2.57 -5.45
C SER A 44 -7.17 3.43 -5.73
N LEU A 45 -7.17 4.07 -6.89
CA LEU A 45 -6.07 4.98 -7.22
C LEU A 45 -5.94 6.07 -6.16
N LYS A 46 -7.06 6.64 -5.72
CA LYS A 46 -7.03 7.67 -4.70
C LYS A 46 -6.41 7.17 -3.40
N LEU A 47 -6.79 5.97 -2.96
CA LEU A 47 -6.24 5.41 -1.74
C LEU A 47 -4.74 5.17 -1.86
N ALA A 48 -4.29 4.65 -3.01
CA ALA A 48 -2.86 4.43 -3.24
C ALA A 48 -2.08 5.74 -3.17
N VAL A 49 -2.60 6.80 -3.78
CA VAL A 49 -1.96 8.11 -3.73
C VAL A 49 -1.93 8.67 -2.31
N ASP A 50 -3.04 8.54 -1.58
CA ASP A 50 -3.12 9.04 -0.20
C ASP A 50 -2.13 8.29 0.69
N ILE A 51 -1.99 6.98 0.52
CA ILE A 51 -1.03 6.19 1.27
C ILE A 51 0.40 6.63 0.94
N SER A 52 0.70 6.79 -0.35
CA SER A 52 2.01 7.24 -0.80
C SER A 52 2.40 8.55 -0.11
N ARG A 53 1.48 9.50 -0.04
CA ARG A 53 1.73 10.78 0.61
C ARG A 53 1.87 10.66 2.11
N ALA A 54 1.08 9.78 2.72
CA ALA A 54 1.11 9.60 4.18
C ALA A 54 2.43 8.97 4.65
N VAL A 55 2.99 8.03 3.88
CA VAL A 55 4.23 7.36 4.27
C VAL A 55 5.46 7.95 3.59
N GLY A 56 5.29 8.87 2.64
CA GLY A 56 6.40 9.57 2.01
C GLY A 56 7.22 8.70 1.06
N ALA A 57 6.57 7.80 0.31
CA ALA A 57 7.27 6.91 -0.62
C ALA A 57 6.44 6.76 -1.90
N PRO A 58 7.11 6.51 -3.04
CA PRO A 58 6.39 6.31 -4.29
C PRO A 58 5.51 5.07 -4.26
N ILE A 59 4.39 5.12 -4.98
CA ILE A 59 3.43 4.02 -5.03
C ILE A 59 4.12 2.73 -5.47
N GLU A 60 4.96 2.79 -6.49
CA GLU A 60 5.59 1.59 -7.05
C GLU A 60 6.62 0.97 -6.11
N GLU A 61 7.09 1.69 -5.11
CA GLU A 61 7.95 1.11 -4.08
C GLU A 61 7.13 0.48 -2.96
N ILE A 62 5.94 1.01 -2.73
CA ILE A 62 5.05 0.47 -1.70
C ILE A 62 4.36 -0.79 -2.21
N PHE A 63 3.89 -0.76 -3.45
CA PHE A 63 3.15 -1.85 -4.09
C PHE A 63 3.92 -2.28 -5.32
N GLU A 64 4.63 -3.39 -5.20
CA GLU A 64 5.47 -3.88 -6.28
C GLU A 64 4.67 -4.85 -7.15
N PHE A 65 4.56 -4.54 -8.44
CA PHE A 65 3.86 -5.40 -9.40
C PHE A 65 4.91 -6.13 -10.23
N PRO A 66 5.08 -7.45 -10.03
CA PRO A 66 6.04 -8.20 -10.82
C PRO A 66 5.68 -8.14 -12.29
N MET A 67 6.69 -7.94 -13.13
CA MET A 67 6.48 -7.95 -14.58
C MET A 67 6.26 -9.37 -15.07
N GLN A 68 5.16 -9.57 -15.76
CA GLN A 68 4.80 -10.85 -16.33
C GLN A 68 5.14 -10.81 -17.81
N GLY A 69 6.05 -11.69 -18.24
CA GLY A 69 6.46 -11.73 -19.63
C GLY A 69 7.25 -10.53 -20.09
N GLY A 70 7.54 -9.60 -19.23
CA GLY A 70 8.38 -8.46 -19.51
C GLY A 70 7.80 -7.42 -20.46
N ILE A 71 6.49 -7.47 -20.71
CA ILE A 71 5.85 -6.56 -21.68
C ILE A 71 4.69 -5.86 -21.00
N TRP A 72 4.66 -4.56 -21.14
CA TRP A 72 3.52 -3.76 -20.73
C TRP A 72 2.41 -3.90 -21.76
N PRO A 73 1.18 -4.09 -21.31
CA PRO A 73 0.06 -4.07 -22.24
C PRO A 73 -0.11 -2.71 -22.87
#